data_9122a841e5a72769a07c375a2fd4ad64
#
_entry.id   9122a841e5a72769a07c375a2fd4ad64
#
_cell.length_a   1.000
_cell.length_b   1.000
_cell.length_c   1.000
_cell.angle_alpha   90.00
_cell.angle_beta   90.00
_cell.angle_gamma   90.00
#
_symmetry.space_group_name_H-M   'P 1'
#
loop_
_entity.id
_entity.type
_entity.pdbx_description
1 polymer ?
#
loop_
_entity_poly.entity_id
_entity_poly.type
_entity_poly.pdbx_seq_one_letter_code
_entity_poly.pdbx_strand_id
1 'polypeptide(L)'
;MIDVNKVSFSYGRKKSKVLDGFSMQLAEGSVYGLLGKNGTGKSTLLYLMAGLLRPQSGQVLYKGAEVTKRYPNILQDMFLVPEEFALPSVSLKQYVKLNAPFYPNFSDELLRSCLRDFDMNEDIHLGELSMGQKKKAFMCFALATNTSLLMMDEPSNGLDIPSKSQFRKVIASGMTDDKAVIISTHQVRDIDSLLDHVLIMDGSELLLNESVASICEKLYFAEQGMNEPTDDALYVQPSVQGNSVILPNTYGEESKMNLEVLFNAMLAERVKMQSLFNR
;
A
#
# COMPACT_ATOMS: atom_id res chain seq x y z
N MET A 1 8.64 -4.69 -12.20
CA MET A 1 8.47 -3.22 -12.21
C MET A 1 9.46 -2.52 -11.28
N ILE A 2 9.48 -2.80 -9.99
CA ILE A 2 10.42 -2.20 -9.05
C ILE A 2 11.19 -3.28 -8.30
N ASP A 3 12.52 -3.09 -8.15
CA ASP A 3 13.42 -4.00 -7.46
C ASP A 3 14.16 -3.24 -6.36
N VAL A 4 13.97 -3.66 -5.12
CA VAL A 4 14.70 -3.19 -3.94
C VAL A 4 15.74 -4.25 -3.60
N ASN A 5 17.03 -3.94 -3.74
CA ASN A 5 18.10 -4.91 -3.64
C ASN A 5 19.05 -4.58 -2.48
N LYS A 6 18.98 -5.36 -1.39
CA LYS A 6 19.83 -5.28 -0.19
C LYS A 6 20.01 -3.86 0.36
N VAL A 7 18.90 -3.11 0.40
CA VAL A 7 18.89 -1.70 0.81
C VAL A 7 19.08 -1.59 2.31
N SER A 8 20.05 -0.75 2.73
CA SER A 8 20.20 -0.32 4.12
C SER A 8 20.07 1.19 4.21
N PHE A 9 19.34 1.66 5.22
CA PHE A 9 19.09 3.08 5.43
C PHE A 9 18.93 3.43 6.91
N SER A 10 19.46 4.58 7.30
CA SER A 10 19.19 5.26 8.58
C SER A 10 19.13 6.77 8.39
N TYR A 11 18.32 7.47 9.19
CA TYR A 11 18.16 8.93 9.16
C TYR A 11 19.37 9.72 9.75
N GLY A 12 20.43 9.05 10.12
CA GLY A 12 21.64 9.68 10.62
C GLY A 12 22.73 8.65 10.93
N ARG A 13 24.00 9.08 10.87
CA ARG A 13 25.17 8.20 11.04
C ARG A 13 25.22 7.45 12.38
N LYS A 14 24.57 7.97 13.43
CA LYS A 14 24.55 7.38 14.78
C LYS A 14 23.20 6.78 15.17
N LYS A 15 22.20 6.79 14.26
CA LYS A 15 20.87 6.21 14.51
C LYS A 15 20.84 4.75 14.08
N SER A 16 19.97 3.96 14.73
CA SER A 16 19.66 2.60 14.30
C SER A 16 19.21 2.57 12.84
N LYS A 17 19.55 1.51 12.15
CA LYS A 17 19.05 1.30 10.79
C LYS A 17 17.54 1.12 10.80
N VAL A 18 16.87 1.82 9.90
CA VAL A 18 15.44 1.65 9.64
C VAL A 18 15.23 0.46 8.70
N LEU A 19 16.11 0.32 7.71
CA LEU A 19 16.21 -0.85 6.84
C LEU A 19 17.64 -1.37 6.87
N ASP A 20 17.82 -2.69 6.94
CA ASP A 20 19.12 -3.34 6.95
C ASP A 20 19.15 -4.55 6.02
N GLY A 21 19.73 -4.39 4.84
CA GLY A 21 19.79 -5.43 3.82
C GLY A 21 18.43 -5.80 3.21
N PHE A 22 17.45 -4.94 3.29
CA PHE A 22 16.08 -5.18 2.85
C PHE A 22 16.02 -5.41 1.33
N SER A 23 15.27 -6.44 0.93
CA SER A 23 15.05 -6.78 -0.48
C SER A 23 13.60 -7.14 -0.74
N MET A 24 13.04 -6.64 -1.85
CA MET A 24 11.73 -7.04 -2.37
C MET A 24 11.61 -6.73 -3.86
N GLN A 25 10.65 -7.39 -4.53
CA GLN A 25 10.30 -7.13 -5.91
C GLN A 25 8.80 -6.96 -6.05
N LEU A 26 8.39 -6.03 -6.93
CA LEU A 26 6.99 -5.78 -7.27
C LEU A 26 6.83 -5.83 -8.79
N ALA A 27 5.76 -6.48 -9.23
CA ALA A 27 5.34 -6.52 -10.63
C ALA A 27 4.32 -5.43 -10.96
N GLU A 28 3.90 -5.35 -12.21
CA GLU A 28 2.76 -4.55 -12.69
C GLU A 28 1.45 -5.31 -12.48
N GLY A 29 0.32 -4.64 -12.67
CA GLY A 29 -1.01 -5.26 -12.69
C GLY A 29 -1.61 -5.55 -11.32
N SER A 30 -1.08 -4.97 -10.21
CA SER A 30 -1.55 -5.35 -8.87
C SER A 30 -1.64 -4.17 -7.90
N VAL A 31 -2.59 -4.26 -6.97
CA VAL A 31 -2.68 -3.42 -5.78
C VAL A 31 -1.98 -4.12 -4.61
N TYR A 32 -0.90 -3.53 -4.13
CA TYR A 32 -0.08 -4.04 -3.03
C TYR A 32 -0.44 -3.36 -1.72
N GLY A 33 -0.76 -4.14 -0.69
CA GLY A 33 -0.85 -3.66 0.69
C GLY A 33 0.49 -3.81 1.41
N LEU A 34 1.14 -2.70 1.75
CA LEU A 34 2.37 -2.68 2.55
C LEU A 34 2.00 -2.51 4.03
N LEU A 35 1.97 -3.61 4.76
CA LEU A 35 1.53 -3.67 6.15
C LEU A 35 2.72 -3.73 7.12
N GLY A 36 2.54 -3.16 8.28
CA GLY A 36 3.55 -3.17 9.35
C GLY A 36 3.16 -2.24 10.48
N LYS A 37 3.67 -2.48 11.67
CA LYS A 37 3.48 -1.58 12.82
C LYS A 37 4.03 -0.17 12.52
N ASN A 38 3.61 0.82 13.31
CA ASN A 38 4.20 2.15 13.22
C ASN A 38 5.70 2.08 13.53
N GLY A 39 6.50 2.81 12.73
CA GLY A 39 7.95 2.82 12.88
C GLY A 39 8.71 1.66 12.23
N THR A 40 8.05 0.71 11.55
CA THR A 40 8.73 -0.39 10.84
C THR A 40 9.44 0.02 9.56
N GLY A 41 9.30 1.27 9.10
CA GLY A 41 10.01 1.76 7.92
C GLY A 41 9.20 1.81 6.64
N LYS A 42 7.86 1.60 6.67
CA LYS A 42 6.98 1.65 5.48
C LYS A 42 7.16 2.95 4.68
N SER A 43 6.96 4.10 5.32
CA SER A 43 7.14 5.42 4.68
C SER A 43 8.57 5.61 4.16
N THR A 44 9.58 5.16 4.92
CA THR A 44 10.97 5.21 4.50
C THR A 44 11.21 4.39 3.23
N LEU A 45 10.62 3.20 3.15
CA LEU A 45 10.70 2.34 1.97
C LEU A 45 10.06 3.03 0.76
N LEU A 46 8.84 3.59 0.91
CA LEU A 46 8.18 4.35 -0.17
C LEU A 46 9.03 5.53 -0.64
N TYR A 47 9.65 6.28 0.26
CA TYR A 47 10.53 7.41 -0.09
C TYR A 47 11.81 6.97 -0.79
N LEU A 48 12.38 5.83 -0.42
CA LEU A 48 13.51 5.23 -1.13
C LEU A 48 13.10 4.80 -2.54
N MET A 49 11.91 4.18 -2.70
CA MET A 49 11.37 3.78 -4.00
C MET A 49 11.06 4.98 -4.90
N ALA A 50 10.59 6.08 -4.32
CA ALA A 50 10.37 7.33 -5.04
C ALA A 50 11.67 8.12 -5.36
N GLY A 51 12.84 7.63 -4.94
CA GLY A 51 14.12 8.31 -5.10
C GLY A 51 14.23 9.63 -4.31
N LEU A 52 13.41 9.80 -3.27
CA LEU A 52 13.46 10.95 -2.35
C LEU A 52 14.52 10.77 -1.27
N LEU A 53 14.83 9.53 -0.93
CA LEU A 53 15.90 9.13 -0.04
C LEU A 53 16.95 8.34 -0.79
N ARG A 54 18.20 8.42 -0.34
CA ARG A 54 19.32 7.61 -0.87
C ARG A 54 19.69 6.52 0.11
N PRO A 55 19.71 5.24 -0.31
CA PRO A 55 20.20 4.17 0.55
C PRO A 55 21.69 4.34 0.86
N GLN A 56 22.12 3.86 2.03
CA GLN A 56 23.53 3.83 2.42
C GLN A 56 24.26 2.65 1.75
N SER A 57 23.54 1.57 1.49
CA SER A 57 24.00 0.43 0.69
C SER A 57 22.81 -0.19 -0.05
N GLY A 58 23.11 -0.99 -1.06
CA GLY A 58 22.10 -1.54 -1.96
C GLY A 58 21.60 -0.53 -2.98
N GLN A 59 20.55 -0.88 -3.69
CA GLN A 59 19.97 -0.03 -4.74
C GLN A 59 18.49 -0.28 -4.91
N VAL A 60 17.77 0.72 -5.43
CA VAL A 60 16.37 0.58 -5.87
C VAL A 60 16.33 0.85 -7.38
N LEU A 61 15.77 -0.10 -8.11
CA LEU A 61 15.61 -0.01 -9.56
C LEU A 61 14.13 0.08 -9.91
N TYR A 62 13.77 0.99 -10.78
CA TYR A 62 12.47 1.08 -11.41
C TYR A 62 12.62 0.80 -12.91
N LYS A 63 11.96 -0.25 -13.42
CA LYS A 63 12.10 -0.71 -14.83
C LYS A 63 13.60 -0.83 -15.24
N GLY A 64 14.44 -1.36 -14.32
CA GLY A 64 15.87 -1.55 -14.52
C GLY A 64 16.74 -0.30 -14.34
N ALA A 65 16.19 0.87 -14.14
CA ALA A 65 16.95 2.11 -13.94
C ALA A 65 16.96 2.52 -12.45
N GLU A 66 18.12 2.97 -11.97
CA GLU A 66 18.30 3.38 -10.58
C GLU A 66 17.54 4.66 -10.25
N VAL A 67 16.61 4.60 -9.27
CA VAL A 67 15.72 5.72 -8.93
C VAL A 67 16.46 6.93 -8.35
N THR A 68 17.61 6.73 -7.71
CA THR A 68 18.43 7.79 -7.13
C THR A 68 19.03 8.74 -8.18
N LYS A 69 19.09 8.31 -9.44
CA LYS A 69 19.53 9.15 -10.57
C LYS A 69 18.47 10.17 -10.98
N ARG A 70 17.20 9.97 -10.55
CA ARG A 70 16.09 10.90 -10.75
C ARG A 70 15.92 11.38 -12.19
N TYR A 71 16.07 10.46 -13.15
CA TYR A 71 15.86 10.79 -14.55
C TYR A 71 14.40 11.22 -14.80
N PRO A 72 14.15 12.28 -15.61
CA PRO A 72 12.78 12.76 -15.87
C PRO A 72 11.82 11.68 -16.36
N ASN A 73 12.27 10.80 -17.25
CA ASN A 73 11.46 9.68 -17.76
C ASN A 73 11.06 8.66 -16.70
N ILE A 74 11.79 8.58 -15.59
CA ILE A 74 11.42 7.76 -14.43
C ILE A 74 10.45 8.52 -13.53
N LEU A 75 10.76 9.77 -13.20
CA LEU A 75 9.96 10.58 -12.27
C LEU A 75 8.55 10.85 -12.80
N GLN A 76 8.39 11.02 -14.11
CA GLN A 76 7.08 11.23 -14.74
C GLN A 76 6.18 9.97 -14.74
N ASP A 77 6.75 8.79 -14.46
CA ASP A 77 6.06 7.50 -14.49
C ASP A 77 5.79 6.94 -13.09
N MET A 78 6.07 7.73 -12.04
CA MET A 78 5.76 7.39 -10.67
C MET A 78 5.18 8.58 -9.91
N PHE A 79 4.28 8.31 -8.96
CA PHE A 79 3.73 9.33 -8.08
C PHE A 79 3.70 8.82 -6.63
N LEU A 80 3.98 9.71 -5.68
CA LEU A 80 3.90 9.42 -4.25
C LEU A 80 2.91 10.39 -3.59
N VAL A 81 1.90 9.84 -2.92
CA VAL A 81 1.04 10.54 -1.97
C VAL A 81 1.57 10.27 -0.57
N PRO A 82 2.27 11.21 0.07
CA PRO A 82 2.75 11.02 1.44
C PRO A 82 1.60 11.14 2.45
N GLU A 83 1.79 10.63 3.67
CA GLU A 83 0.81 10.73 4.75
C GLU A 83 0.51 12.20 5.09
N GLU A 84 1.57 13.00 5.25
CA GLU A 84 1.49 14.44 5.51
C GLU A 84 1.96 15.23 4.30
N PHE A 85 1.16 16.21 3.90
CA PHE A 85 1.47 17.11 2.78
C PHE A 85 0.77 18.45 2.94
N ALA A 86 1.27 19.45 2.24
CA ALA A 86 0.65 20.76 2.12
C ALA A 86 0.30 21.05 0.67
N LEU A 87 -0.94 21.48 0.42
CA LEU A 87 -1.36 21.98 -0.89
C LEU A 87 -1.29 23.52 -0.88
N PRO A 88 -0.89 24.13 -2.01
CA PRO A 88 -0.87 25.58 -2.12
C PRO A 88 -2.29 26.14 -2.11
N SER A 89 -2.44 27.41 -1.71
CA SER A 89 -3.72 28.11 -1.69
C SER A 89 -4.05 28.64 -3.09
N VAL A 90 -4.46 27.72 -3.97
CA VAL A 90 -4.85 27.98 -5.37
C VAL A 90 -6.08 27.17 -5.73
N SER A 91 -6.74 27.48 -6.86
CA SER A 91 -7.82 26.62 -7.34
C SER A 91 -7.27 25.27 -7.83
N LEU A 92 -8.11 24.21 -7.79
CA LEU A 92 -7.73 22.89 -8.33
C LEU A 92 -7.34 23.01 -9.81
N LYS A 93 -8.08 23.78 -10.62
CA LYS A 93 -7.74 24.03 -12.03
C LYS A 93 -6.35 24.62 -12.20
N GLN A 94 -5.99 25.59 -11.34
CA GLN A 94 -4.65 26.17 -11.38
C GLN A 94 -3.57 25.17 -10.96
N TYR A 95 -3.85 24.37 -9.93
CA TYR A 95 -2.94 23.30 -9.48
C TYR A 95 -2.70 22.29 -10.61
N VAL A 96 -3.75 21.81 -11.26
CA VAL A 96 -3.66 20.90 -12.42
C VAL A 96 -2.87 21.54 -13.55
N LYS A 97 -3.17 22.77 -13.95
CA LYS A 97 -2.44 23.48 -15.01
C LYS A 97 -0.94 23.56 -14.78
N LEU A 98 -0.52 23.69 -13.51
CA LEU A 98 0.90 23.81 -13.14
C LEU A 98 1.60 22.45 -13.03
N ASN A 99 0.90 21.40 -12.64
CA ASN A 99 1.53 20.12 -12.30
C ASN A 99 1.29 19.00 -13.35
N ALA A 100 0.15 18.99 -14.04
CA ALA A 100 -0.15 17.98 -15.06
C ALA A 100 0.90 17.89 -16.18
N PRO A 101 1.55 18.98 -16.64
CA PRO A 101 2.59 18.87 -17.69
C PRO A 101 3.80 18.00 -17.32
N PHE A 102 4.02 17.69 -16.05
CA PHE A 102 5.08 16.76 -15.62
C PHE A 102 4.70 15.29 -15.81
N TYR A 103 3.44 14.98 -16.13
CA TYR A 103 2.89 13.63 -16.28
C TYR A 103 2.30 13.47 -17.68
N PRO A 104 3.04 12.88 -18.63
CA PRO A 104 2.62 12.79 -20.04
C PRO A 104 1.29 12.05 -20.25
N ASN A 105 0.95 11.14 -19.34
CA ASN A 105 -0.27 10.34 -19.39
C ASN A 105 -1.42 10.94 -18.56
N PHE A 106 -1.29 12.20 -18.11
CA PHE A 106 -2.32 12.84 -17.28
C PHE A 106 -3.69 12.81 -17.98
N SER A 107 -4.71 12.37 -17.24
CA SER A 107 -6.08 12.22 -17.75
C SER A 107 -7.06 13.14 -17.00
N ASP A 108 -7.53 14.17 -17.71
CA ASP A 108 -8.61 15.05 -17.20
C ASP A 108 -9.92 14.26 -16.96
N GLU A 109 -10.18 13.23 -17.77
CA GLU A 109 -11.37 12.38 -17.61
C GLU A 109 -11.30 11.59 -16.30
N LEU A 110 -10.14 10.98 -16.00
CA LEU A 110 -9.92 10.25 -14.75
C LEU A 110 -10.00 11.20 -13.55
N LEU A 111 -9.45 12.42 -13.65
CA LEU A 111 -9.59 13.44 -12.60
C LEU A 111 -11.06 13.73 -12.29
N ARG A 112 -11.85 14.02 -13.34
CA ARG A 112 -13.29 14.32 -13.17
C ARG A 112 -14.07 13.12 -12.62
N SER A 113 -13.74 11.91 -13.05
CA SER A 113 -14.36 10.69 -12.52
C SER A 113 -14.07 10.52 -11.03
N CYS A 114 -12.80 10.64 -10.63
CA CYS A 114 -12.40 10.55 -9.23
C CYS A 114 -13.04 11.62 -8.36
N LEU A 115 -13.13 12.86 -8.84
CA LEU A 115 -13.81 13.95 -8.11
C LEU A 115 -15.29 13.63 -7.90
N ARG A 116 -16.00 13.15 -8.94
CA ARG A 116 -17.41 12.73 -8.80
C ARG A 116 -17.59 11.60 -7.77
N ASP A 117 -16.69 10.60 -7.81
CA ASP A 117 -16.74 9.48 -6.87
C ASP A 117 -16.50 9.90 -5.41
N PHE A 118 -15.77 10.99 -5.20
CA PHE A 118 -15.58 11.61 -3.88
C PHE A 118 -16.58 12.73 -3.54
N ASP A 119 -17.62 12.93 -4.36
CA ASP A 119 -18.61 14.00 -4.22
C ASP A 119 -17.97 15.41 -4.17
N MET A 120 -16.96 15.64 -5.01
CA MET A 120 -16.24 16.91 -5.07
C MET A 120 -16.45 17.63 -6.42
N ASN A 121 -16.53 18.96 -6.37
CA ASN A 121 -16.60 19.79 -7.57
C ASN A 121 -15.20 20.07 -8.14
N GLU A 122 -15.15 20.41 -9.45
CA GLU A 122 -13.91 20.85 -10.09
C GLU A 122 -13.53 22.30 -9.70
N ASP A 123 -14.53 23.14 -9.37
CA ASP A 123 -14.35 24.54 -9.00
C ASP A 123 -14.11 24.72 -7.50
N ILE A 124 -13.06 24.05 -6.98
CA ILE A 124 -12.67 24.13 -5.58
C ILE A 124 -11.37 24.90 -5.40
N HIS A 125 -11.24 25.60 -4.27
CA HIS A 125 -10.04 26.27 -3.85
C HIS A 125 -9.33 25.44 -2.78
N LEU A 126 -8.12 24.94 -3.08
CA LEU A 126 -7.41 23.97 -2.24
C LEU A 126 -7.08 24.52 -0.84
N GLY A 127 -6.89 25.84 -0.72
CA GLY A 127 -6.64 26.49 0.57
C GLY A 127 -7.82 26.43 1.55
N GLU A 128 -9.04 26.34 1.04
CA GLU A 128 -10.29 26.40 1.82
C GLU A 128 -10.78 25.01 2.27
N LEU A 129 -10.19 23.95 1.72
CA LEU A 129 -10.58 22.58 2.01
C LEU A 129 -10.15 22.14 3.41
N SER A 130 -10.99 21.31 4.05
CA SER A 130 -10.60 20.55 5.23
C SER A 130 -9.47 19.57 4.89
N MET A 131 -8.75 19.05 5.88
CA MET A 131 -7.67 18.10 5.63
C MET A 131 -8.16 16.85 4.89
N GLY A 132 -9.30 16.28 5.25
CA GLY A 132 -9.90 15.15 4.54
C GLY A 132 -10.24 15.46 3.08
N GLN A 133 -10.81 16.65 2.82
CA GLN A 133 -11.09 17.10 1.44
C GLN A 133 -9.80 17.35 0.64
N LYS A 134 -8.76 17.94 1.26
CA LYS A 134 -7.43 18.08 0.65
C LYS A 134 -6.86 16.72 0.25
N LYS A 135 -7.00 15.72 1.14
CA LYS A 135 -6.55 14.35 0.88
C LYS A 135 -7.27 13.74 -0.32
N LYS A 136 -8.60 13.86 -0.38
CA LYS A 136 -9.41 13.43 -1.54
C LYS A 136 -8.99 14.12 -2.83
N ALA A 137 -8.88 15.45 -2.84
CA ALA A 137 -8.44 16.21 -4.02
C ALA A 137 -7.04 15.81 -4.49
N PHE A 138 -6.12 15.59 -3.56
CA PHE A 138 -4.75 15.18 -3.89
C PHE A 138 -4.70 13.75 -4.43
N MET A 139 -5.49 12.82 -3.89
CA MET A 139 -5.64 11.47 -4.43
C MET A 139 -6.25 11.48 -5.85
N CYS A 140 -7.27 12.32 -6.10
CA CYS A 140 -7.82 12.50 -7.45
C CYS A 140 -6.74 12.95 -8.45
N PHE A 141 -5.94 13.93 -8.05
CA PHE A 141 -4.81 14.38 -8.88
C PHE A 141 -3.78 13.27 -9.10
N ALA A 142 -3.40 12.56 -8.03
CA ALA A 142 -2.44 11.46 -8.07
C ALA A 142 -2.86 10.35 -9.04
N LEU A 143 -4.11 9.92 -8.98
CA LEU A 143 -4.68 8.93 -9.91
C LEU A 143 -4.73 9.46 -11.35
N ALA A 144 -5.10 10.74 -11.50
CA ALA A 144 -5.17 11.40 -12.81
C ALA A 144 -3.80 11.55 -13.49
N THR A 145 -2.69 11.51 -12.74
CA THR A 145 -1.33 11.47 -13.33
C THR A 145 -1.15 10.27 -14.24
N ASN A 146 -1.94 9.23 -14.02
CA ASN A 146 -1.96 8.00 -14.81
C ASN A 146 -0.57 7.35 -14.93
N THR A 147 0.22 7.45 -13.84
CA THR A 147 1.55 6.87 -13.72
C THR A 147 1.48 5.36 -13.56
N SER A 148 2.49 4.63 -14.07
CA SER A 148 2.56 3.17 -13.91
C SER A 148 2.81 2.75 -12.45
N LEU A 149 3.47 3.58 -11.64
CA LEU A 149 3.70 3.31 -10.21
C LEU A 149 3.08 4.41 -9.35
N LEU A 150 2.03 4.08 -8.61
CA LEU A 150 1.41 4.96 -7.63
C LEU A 150 1.68 4.43 -6.23
N MET A 151 2.32 5.25 -5.40
CA MET A 151 2.62 4.93 -4.00
C MET A 151 1.79 5.83 -3.09
N MET A 152 1.15 5.27 -2.08
CA MET A 152 0.32 6.00 -1.12
C MET A 152 0.70 5.62 0.31
N ASP A 153 1.06 6.60 1.11
CA ASP A 153 1.41 6.43 2.51
C ASP A 153 0.22 6.80 3.40
N GLU A 154 -0.37 5.81 4.09
CA GLU A 154 -1.53 5.95 4.97
C GLU A 154 -2.69 6.79 4.35
N PRO A 155 -3.14 6.48 3.10
CA PRO A 155 -4.08 7.34 2.39
C PRO A 155 -5.46 7.41 3.02
N SER A 156 -5.91 6.37 3.71
CA SER A 156 -7.21 6.31 4.38
C SER A 156 -7.23 6.96 5.77
N ASN A 157 -6.05 7.30 6.31
CA ASN A 157 -5.95 7.92 7.63
C ASN A 157 -6.62 9.31 7.63
N GLY A 158 -7.55 9.53 8.58
CA GLY A 158 -8.32 10.77 8.68
C GLY A 158 -9.50 10.90 7.71
N LEU A 159 -9.81 9.86 6.93
CA LEU A 159 -11.06 9.78 6.17
C LEU A 159 -12.20 9.23 7.04
N ASP A 160 -13.40 9.73 6.83
CA ASP A 160 -14.61 9.15 7.41
C ASP A 160 -15.02 7.84 6.71
N ILE A 161 -15.95 7.09 7.30
CA ILE A 161 -16.36 5.77 6.79
C ILE A 161 -16.87 5.84 5.33
N PRO A 162 -17.75 6.79 4.93
CA PRO A 162 -18.15 6.92 3.54
C PRO A 162 -16.98 7.18 2.59
N SER A 163 -16.07 8.07 2.99
CA SER A 163 -14.88 8.41 2.20
C SER A 163 -13.92 7.24 2.02
N LYS A 164 -13.80 6.35 3.00
CA LYS A 164 -13.01 5.10 2.87
C LYS A 164 -13.63 4.17 1.82
N SER A 165 -14.97 4.10 1.74
CA SER A 165 -15.64 3.33 0.68
C SER A 165 -15.43 3.95 -0.69
N GLN A 166 -15.54 5.28 -0.80
CA GLN A 166 -15.26 6.02 -2.03
C GLN A 166 -13.79 5.81 -2.47
N PHE A 167 -12.85 5.87 -1.53
CA PHE A 167 -11.43 5.61 -1.79
C PHE A 167 -11.21 4.24 -2.45
N ARG A 168 -11.80 3.18 -1.89
CA ARG A 168 -11.68 1.83 -2.50
C ARG A 168 -12.20 1.80 -3.94
N LYS A 169 -13.37 2.41 -4.18
CA LYS A 169 -13.97 2.50 -5.52
C LYS A 169 -13.05 3.23 -6.51
N VAL A 170 -12.50 4.35 -6.09
CA VAL A 170 -11.63 5.20 -6.93
C VAL A 170 -10.33 4.48 -7.29
N ILE A 171 -9.70 3.78 -6.33
CA ILE A 171 -8.51 2.98 -6.61
C ILE A 171 -8.83 1.86 -7.60
N ALA A 172 -9.88 1.07 -7.34
CA ALA A 172 -10.27 -0.03 -8.22
C ALA A 172 -10.56 0.43 -9.66
N SER A 173 -11.24 1.58 -9.83
CA SER A 173 -11.56 2.13 -11.15
C SER A 173 -10.35 2.71 -11.90
N GLY A 174 -9.28 3.06 -11.18
CA GLY A 174 -8.04 3.61 -11.74
C GLY A 174 -6.99 2.56 -12.12
N MET A 175 -7.23 1.27 -11.80
CA MET A 175 -6.28 0.19 -12.10
C MET A 175 -6.33 -0.26 -13.55
N THR A 176 -5.17 -0.64 -14.07
CA THR A 176 -4.95 -1.28 -15.38
C THR A 176 -3.81 -2.28 -15.25
N ASP A 177 -3.68 -3.20 -16.21
CA ASP A 177 -2.69 -4.29 -16.16
C ASP A 177 -1.21 -3.82 -16.15
N ASP A 178 -0.96 -2.59 -16.57
CA ASP A 178 0.37 -1.97 -16.62
C ASP A 178 0.69 -1.08 -15.41
N LYS A 179 -0.22 -1.01 -14.43
CA LYS A 179 -0.04 -0.21 -13.22
C LYS A 179 0.24 -1.06 -12.00
N ALA A 180 0.99 -0.50 -11.06
CA ALA A 180 1.08 -0.96 -9.69
C ALA A 180 0.69 0.16 -8.74
N VAL A 181 -0.17 -0.17 -7.78
CA VAL A 181 -0.53 0.72 -6.68
C VAL A 181 -0.02 0.11 -5.39
N ILE A 182 0.73 0.86 -4.60
CA ILE A 182 1.24 0.43 -3.30
C ILE A 182 0.59 1.30 -2.23
N ILE A 183 -0.10 0.68 -1.31
CA ILE A 183 -0.77 1.35 -0.20
C ILE A 183 -0.12 0.89 1.10
N SER A 184 0.62 1.78 1.76
CA SER A 184 1.09 1.51 3.12
C SER A 184 -0.02 1.82 4.12
N THR A 185 -0.24 0.93 5.06
CA THR A 185 -1.17 1.19 6.16
C THR A 185 -0.91 0.30 7.37
N HIS A 186 -1.35 0.78 8.53
CA HIS A 186 -1.52 -0.01 9.74
C HIS A 186 -3.03 -0.32 10.00
N GLN A 187 -3.95 0.26 9.21
CA GLN A 187 -5.41 0.06 9.28
C GLN A 187 -5.85 -0.93 8.19
N VAL A 188 -5.59 -2.21 8.43
CA VAL A 188 -5.78 -3.29 7.43
C VAL A 188 -7.20 -3.39 6.89
N ARG A 189 -8.23 -3.09 7.72
CA ARG A 189 -9.66 -3.17 7.33
C ARG A 189 -10.06 -2.18 6.25
N ASP A 190 -9.28 -1.11 6.07
CA ASP A 190 -9.61 -0.07 5.10
C ASP A 190 -9.34 -0.50 3.66
N ILE A 191 -8.45 -1.47 3.46
CA ILE A 191 -7.94 -1.86 2.15
C ILE A 191 -8.08 -3.35 1.82
N ASP A 192 -8.56 -4.18 2.74
CA ASP A 192 -8.62 -5.65 2.61
C ASP A 192 -9.27 -6.14 1.31
N SER A 193 -10.31 -5.44 0.84
CA SER A 193 -11.05 -5.79 -0.39
C SER A 193 -10.44 -5.23 -1.68
N LEU A 194 -9.33 -4.49 -1.58
CA LEU A 194 -8.64 -3.89 -2.71
C LEU A 194 -7.42 -4.68 -3.16
N LEU A 195 -6.86 -5.48 -2.25
CA LEU A 195 -5.53 -6.03 -2.44
C LEU A 195 -5.52 -7.23 -3.35
N ASP A 196 -4.59 -7.22 -4.30
CA ASP A 196 -4.17 -8.41 -5.06
C ASP A 196 -2.96 -9.08 -4.40
N HIS A 197 -2.15 -8.30 -3.64
CA HIS A 197 -0.89 -8.74 -3.06
C HIS A 197 -0.66 -8.15 -1.68
N VAL A 198 -0.12 -8.96 -0.77
CA VAL A 198 0.14 -8.57 0.62
C VAL A 198 1.63 -8.60 0.92
N LEU A 199 2.13 -7.47 1.40
CA LEU A 199 3.49 -7.30 1.90
C LEU A 199 3.41 -7.03 3.40
N ILE A 200 4.03 -7.87 4.23
CA ILE A 200 4.09 -7.65 5.68
C ILE A 200 5.55 -7.46 6.08
N MET A 201 5.84 -6.30 6.68
CA MET A 201 7.18 -6.01 7.20
C MET A 201 7.16 -5.80 8.72
N ASP A 202 8.23 -6.29 9.36
CA ASP A 202 8.54 -6.05 10.76
C ASP A 202 10.01 -5.60 10.88
N GLY A 203 10.21 -4.31 11.12
CA GLY A 203 11.54 -3.71 11.02
C GLY A 203 12.16 -3.90 9.64
N SER A 204 13.38 -4.38 9.60
CA SER A 204 14.13 -4.59 8.34
C SER A 204 13.77 -5.91 7.61
N GLU A 205 12.77 -6.65 8.07
CA GLU A 205 12.42 -7.94 7.49
C GLU A 205 11.10 -7.89 6.76
N LEU A 206 11.06 -8.52 5.60
CA LEU A 206 9.85 -8.82 4.85
C LEU A 206 9.35 -10.20 5.30
N LEU A 207 8.28 -10.20 6.10
CA LEU A 207 7.72 -11.44 6.65
C LEU A 207 6.87 -12.20 5.65
N LEU A 208 6.19 -11.46 4.76
CA LEU A 208 5.34 -12.00 3.71
C LEU A 208 5.42 -11.13 2.46
N ASN A 209 5.45 -11.76 1.29
CA ASN A 209 5.34 -11.14 -0.02
C ASN A 209 4.62 -12.11 -0.95
N GLU A 210 3.28 -12.13 -0.88
CA GLU A 210 2.46 -13.12 -1.56
C GLU A 210 1.18 -12.51 -2.14
N SER A 211 0.69 -13.09 -3.23
CA SER A 211 -0.64 -12.75 -3.75
C SER A 211 -1.73 -13.25 -2.81
N VAL A 212 -2.87 -12.55 -2.79
CA VAL A 212 -4.05 -12.99 -2.02
C VAL A 212 -4.49 -14.39 -2.45
N ALA A 213 -4.39 -14.70 -3.74
CA ALA A 213 -4.70 -16.04 -4.27
C ALA A 213 -3.78 -17.11 -3.66
N SER A 214 -2.45 -16.88 -3.66
CA SER A 214 -1.47 -17.81 -3.05
C SER A 214 -1.70 -17.98 -1.54
N ILE A 215 -2.07 -16.91 -0.85
CA ILE A 215 -2.40 -16.97 0.58
C ILE A 215 -3.63 -17.86 0.82
N CYS A 216 -4.73 -17.64 0.08
CA CYS A 216 -5.96 -18.42 0.22
C CYS A 216 -5.83 -19.87 -0.28
N GLU A 217 -4.92 -20.14 -1.21
CA GLU A 217 -4.58 -21.51 -1.61
C GLU A 217 -3.97 -22.32 -0.47
N LYS A 218 -3.14 -21.68 0.37
CA LYS A 218 -2.40 -22.33 1.47
C LYS A 218 -3.11 -22.25 2.81
N LEU A 219 -3.89 -21.20 3.03
CA LEU A 219 -4.52 -20.87 4.31
C LEU A 219 -6.04 -20.80 4.16
N TYR A 220 -6.74 -21.41 5.12
CA TYR A 220 -8.18 -21.33 5.25
C TYR A 220 -8.52 -20.44 6.45
N PHE A 221 -9.36 -19.42 6.24
CA PHE A 221 -9.79 -18.47 7.26
C PHE A 221 -11.22 -18.79 7.69
N ALA A 222 -11.44 -19.00 8.99
CA ALA A 222 -12.74 -19.34 9.52
C ALA A 222 -13.04 -18.62 10.84
N GLU A 223 -14.34 -18.49 11.14
CA GLU A 223 -14.83 -18.11 12.46
C GLU A 223 -15.38 -19.36 13.13
N GLN A 224 -14.91 -19.66 14.33
CA GLN A 224 -15.31 -20.80 15.14
C GLN A 224 -15.96 -20.36 16.45
N GLY A 225 -16.92 -21.15 16.94
CA GLY A 225 -17.53 -20.91 18.23
C GLY A 225 -16.54 -21.07 19.41
N MET A 226 -16.86 -20.48 20.57
CA MET A 226 -15.98 -20.51 21.76
C MET A 226 -15.61 -21.92 22.24
N ASN A 227 -16.47 -22.91 21.98
CA ASN A 227 -16.30 -24.30 22.44
C ASN A 227 -15.84 -25.24 21.31
N GLU A 228 -15.55 -24.74 20.13
CA GLU A 228 -15.03 -25.57 19.05
C GLU A 228 -13.54 -25.84 19.22
N PRO A 229 -13.06 -27.04 18.87
CA PRO A 229 -11.65 -27.40 19.01
C PRO A 229 -10.81 -26.59 18.03
N THR A 230 -9.68 -26.08 18.49
CA THR A 230 -8.73 -25.26 17.68
C THR A 230 -7.36 -25.93 17.55
N ASP A 231 -7.27 -27.25 17.83
CA ASP A 231 -6.00 -27.98 17.91
C ASP A 231 -5.22 -28.00 16.58
N ASP A 232 -5.94 -27.99 15.46
CA ASP A 232 -5.36 -27.98 14.09
C ASP A 232 -5.06 -26.56 13.58
N ALA A 233 -5.37 -25.51 14.35
CA ALA A 233 -5.19 -24.16 13.91
C ALA A 233 -3.70 -23.75 13.85
N LEU A 234 -3.32 -23.07 12.79
CA LEU A 234 -2.02 -22.40 12.66
C LEU A 234 -1.95 -21.19 13.57
N TYR A 235 -3.07 -20.49 13.72
CA TYR A 235 -3.21 -19.32 14.57
C TYR A 235 -4.67 -19.16 15.02
N VAL A 236 -4.85 -18.71 16.26
CA VAL A 236 -6.17 -18.43 16.87
C VAL A 236 -6.18 -17.02 17.42
N GLN A 237 -7.14 -16.23 17.01
CA GLN A 237 -7.39 -14.89 17.56
C GLN A 237 -8.75 -14.89 18.26
N PRO A 238 -8.79 -14.83 19.60
CA PRO A 238 -10.04 -14.76 20.34
C PRO A 238 -10.82 -13.48 20.05
N SER A 239 -12.14 -13.60 19.97
CA SER A 239 -13.08 -12.48 19.83
C SER A 239 -14.24 -12.64 20.82
N VAL A 240 -15.12 -11.62 20.93
CA VAL A 240 -16.30 -11.66 21.80
C VAL A 240 -17.32 -12.72 21.35
N GLN A 241 -17.34 -13.05 20.06
CA GLN A 241 -18.33 -13.97 19.48
C GLN A 241 -17.76 -15.37 19.19
N GLY A 242 -16.47 -15.61 19.45
CA GLY A 242 -15.79 -16.88 19.15
C GLY A 242 -14.31 -16.64 18.81
N ASN A 243 -13.76 -17.49 17.97
CA ASN A 243 -12.37 -17.45 17.57
C ASN A 243 -12.26 -17.25 16.05
N SER A 244 -11.50 -16.25 15.63
CA SER A 244 -11.05 -16.19 14.25
C SER A 244 -9.82 -17.07 14.10
N VAL A 245 -9.85 -18.06 13.22
CA VAL A 245 -8.78 -19.05 13.08
C VAL A 245 -8.18 -19.08 11.70
N ILE A 246 -6.89 -19.41 11.63
CA ILE A 246 -6.21 -19.76 10.39
C ILE A 246 -5.89 -21.26 10.45
N LEU A 247 -6.37 -22.01 9.48
CA LEU A 247 -6.12 -23.43 9.29
C LEU A 247 -5.28 -23.66 8.02
N PRO A 248 -4.55 -24.79 7.90
CA PRO A 248 -3.99 -25.21 6.64
C PRO A 248 -5.12 -25.48 5.64
N ASN A 249 -5.04 -24.96 4.41
CA ASN A 249 -6.00 -25.24 3.37
C ASN A 249 -5.64 -26.54 2.64
N THR A 250 -5.91 -27.68 3.28
CA THR A 250 -5.55 -29.01 2.77
C THR A 250 -6.46 -29.48 1.64
N TYR A 251 -7.68 -28.99 1.59
CA TYR A 251 -8.73 -29.47 0.67
C TYR A 251 -9.03 -28.48 -0.46
N GLY A 252 -8.33 -27.33 -0.52
CA GLY A 252 -8.56 -26.29 -1.53
C GLY A 252 -9.92 -25.61 -1.38
N GLU A 253 -10.39 -25.45 -0.14
CA GLU A 253 -11.65 -24.78 0.15
C GLU A 253 -11.52 -23.28 -0.05
N GLU A 254 -12.57 -22.65 -0.59
CA GLU A 254 -12.63 -21.20 -0.72
C GLU A 254 -12.91 -20.54 0.63
N SER A 255 -12.06 -19.60 1.02
CA SER A 255 -12.30 -18.75 2.19
C SER A 255 -11.94 -17.29 1.87
N LYS A 256 -12.65 -16.37 2.50
CA LYS A 256 -12.29 -14.96 2.41
C LYS A 256 -11.12 -14.67 3.36
N MET A 257 -10.00 -14.18 2.82
CA MET A 257 -8.87 -13.76 3.63
C MET A 257 -9.28 -12.74 4.70
N ASN A 258 -8.90 -12.99 5.95
CA ASN A 258 -8.97 -12.02 7.02
C ASN A 258 -7.58 -11.40 7.22
N LEU A 259 -7.39 -10.21 6.64
CA LEU A 259 -6.09 -9.55 6.61
C LEU A 259 -5.56 -9.19 8.00
N GLU A 260 -6.45 -8.88 8.96
CA GLU A 260 -6.07 -8.56 10.34
C GLU A 260 -5.56 -9.81 11.07
N VAL A 261 -6.26 -10.93 10.91
CA VAL A 261 -5.84 -12.21 11.50
C VAL A 261 -4.54 -12.70 10.88
N LEU A 262 -4.39 -12.58 9.56
CA LEU A 262 -3.14 -12.89 8.86
C LEU A 262 -1.97 -12.05 9.38
N PHE A 263 -2.16 -10.74 9.49
CA PHE A 263 -1.14 -9.82 9.98
C PHE A 263 -0.69 -10.19 11.41
N ASN A 264 -1.64 -10.45 12.30
CA ASN A 264 -1.35 -10.85 13.66
C ASN A 264 -0.66 -12.22 13.75
N ALA A 265 -1.09 -13.19 12.92
CA ALA A 265 -0.46 -14.50 12.82
C ALA A 265 1.00 -14.42 12.35
N MET A 266 1.28 -13.62 11.33
CA MET A 266 2.64 -13.41 10.81
C MET A 266 3.58 -12.78 11.85
N LEU A 267 3.05 -11.97 12.77
CA LEU A 267 3.84 -11.37 13.84
C LEU A 267 4.03 -12.30 15.05
N ALA A 268 3.00 -13.08 15.41
CA ALA A 268 3.00 -13.93 16.58
C ALA A 268 3.69 -15.28 16.32
N GLU A 269 3.38 -15.91 15.18
CA GLU A 269 3.84 -17.25 14.80
C GLU A 269 4.80 -17.21 13.61
N ARG A 270 5.74 -16.26 13.62
CA ARG A 270 6.61 -15.88 12.52
C ARG A 270 7.24 -17.07 11.79
N VAL A 271 7.97 -17.93 12.51
CA VAL A 271 8.71 -19.06 11.90
C VAL A 271 7.74 -20.06 11.27
N LYS A 272 6.66 -20.38 11.97
CA LYS A 272 5.61 -21.32 11.52
C LYS A 272 4.95 -20.78 10.25
N MET A 273 4.51 -19.53 10.25
CA MET A 273 3.82 -18.92 9.14
C MET A 273 4.75 -18.74 7.91
N GLN A 274 5.97 -18.25 8.09
CA GLN A 274 6.92 -18.09 6.98
C GLN A 274 7.28 -19.43 6.33
N SER A 275 7.37 -20.53 7.10
CA SER A 275 7.69 -21.86 6.54
C SER A 275 6.66 -22.35 5.52
N LEU A 276 5.43 -21.85 5.54
CA LEU A 276 4.38 -22.21 4.58
C LEU A 276 4.59 -21.53 3.22
N PHE A 277 5.31 -20.40 3.17
CA PHE A 277 5.54 -19.61 1.97
C PHE A 277 6.97 -19.74 1.41
N ASN A 278 7.94 -20.06 2.28
CA ASN A 278 9.31 -20.33 1.84
C ASN A 278 9.39 -21.75 1.22
N ARG A 279 9.51 -21.81 -0.10
CA ARG A 279 9.90 -23.00 -0.83
C ARG A 279 11.27 -22.81 -1.45
#